data_8022c639d464ac01dead95fec2d27706
#
_entry.id   8022c639d464ac01dead95fec2d27706
#
_cell.length_a   1.000
_cell.length_b   1.000
_cell.length_c   1.000
_cell.angle_alpha   90.00
_cell.angle_beta   90.00
_cell.angle_gamma   90.00
#
_symmetry.space_group_name_H-M   'P 1'
#
loop_
_entity.id
_entity.type
_entity.pdbx_description
1 polymer ?
#
loop_
_entity_poly.entity_id
_entity_poly.type
_entity_poly.pdbx_seq_one_letter_code
_entity_poly.pdbx_strand_id
1 'polypeptide(L)'
;MASPTTAAEPAAPPPARGAARRRTLLEATVRVIGRGGIAAVDHRAVAAEAGVPLGSTTYYFDSKDDMVARALEHVAEREAERLRAEWESGALDVGPELLPERLADIVIEVWAGDRVILLAQYELYLESARRPDLRPAAERWDQAYRDFLEHALELLGAPDPTRRARLLCAGLDGLLLDHVATAGAPAELRSLAVELIERLAVS
;
A
#
# COMPACT_ATOMS: atom_id res chain seq x y z
N MET A 1 43.24 41.42 9.24
CA MET A 1 41.93 40.98 9.77
C MET A 1 41.15 40.39 8.61
N ALA A 2 41.09 39.07 8.51
CA ALA A 2 40.35 38.35 7.45
C ALA A 2 38.91 38.12 7.96
N SER A 3 37.91 38.58 7.19
CA SER A 3 36.50 38.37 7.47
C SER A 3 36.13 36.88 7.24
N PRO A 4 35.29 36.25 8.07
CA PRO A 4 34.87 34.87 7.85
C PRO A 4 33.86 34.84 6.69
N THR A 5 34.17 34.00 5.69
CA THR A 5 33.25 33.65 4.62
C THR A 5 32.11 32.85 5.21
N THR A 6 30.93 33.44 5.28
CA THR A 6 29.69 32.73 5.65
C THR A 6 29.37 31.73 4.54
N ALA A 7 29.46 30.45 4.86
CA ALA A 7 28.97 29.39 3.98
C ALA A 7 27.46 29.57 3.79
N ALA A 8 27.03 29.78 2.56
CA ALA A 8 25.61 29.90 2.22
C ALA A 8 24.91 28.57 2.50
N GLU A 9 23.88 28.65 3.32
CA GLU A 9 22.96 27.55 3.58
C GLU A 9 22.33 27.07 2.25
N PRO A 10 22.27 25.78 1.96
CA PRO A 10 21.71 25.30 0.69
C PRO A 10 20.25 25.68 0.59
N ALA A 11 19.90 26.43 -0.44
CA ALA A 11 18.53 26.88 -0.72
C ALA A 11 17.57 25.68 -0.80
N ALA A 12 16.40 25.80 -0.14
CA ALA A 12 15.35 24.79 -0.20
C ALA A 12 14.95 24.50 -1.66
N PRO A 13 14.78 23.24 -2.05
CA PRO A 13 14.40 22.90 -3.41
C PRO A 13 13.01 23.45 -3.74
N PRO A 14 12.74 23.85 -5.00
CA PRO A 14 11.42 24.34 -5.40
C PRO A 14 10.32 23.30 -5.09
N PRO A 15 9.09 23.70 -4.74
CA PRO A 15 8.04 22.85 -4.15
C PRO A 15 7.78 21.54 -4.91
N ALA A 16 7.76 21.56 -6.23
CA ALA A 16 7.55 20.36 -7.06
C ALA A 16 8.72 19.36 -6.98
N ARG A 17 9.97 19.85 -6.95
CA ARG A 17 11.16 18.98 -6.82
C ARG A 17 11.25 18.40 -5.41
N GLY A 18 10.84 19.16 -4.39
CA GLY A 18 10.77 18.70 -3.00
C GLY A 18 9.77 17.56 -2.83
N ALA A 19 8.56 17.70 -3.36
CA ALA A 19 7.53 16.67 -3.31
C ALA A 19 7.95 15.39 -4.04
N ALA A 20 8.53 15.50 -5.24
CA ALA A 20 9.05 14.36 -5.99
C ALA A 20 10.17 13.62 -5.21
N ARG A 21 11.10 14.38 -4.61
CA ARG A 21 12.17 13.81 -3.79
C ARG A 21 11.64 13.07 -2.56
N ARG A 22 10.68 13.71 -1.85
CA ARG A 22 10.02 13.08 -0.70
C ARG A 22 9.35 11.76 -1.09
N ARG A 23 8.61 11.75 -2.21
CA ARG A 23 7.97 10.52 -2.72
C ARG A 23 9.00 9.43 -3.03
N THR A 24 10.10 9.74 -3.72
CA THR A 24 11.18 8.78 -3.99
C THR A 24 11.74 8.15 -2.71
N LEU A 25 11.89 8.94 -1.65
CA LEU A 25 12.37 8.46 -0.35
C LEU A 25 11.32 7.56 0.35
N LEU A 26 10.04 7.90 0.27
CA LEU A 26 8.96 7.08 0.82
C LEU A 26 8.86 5.72 0.11
N GLU A 27 8.91 5.72 -1.22
CA GLU A 27 8.95 4.49 -2.02
C GLU A 27 10.17 3.64 -1.71
N ALA A 28 11.34 4.25 -1.49
CA ALA A 28 12.55 3.56 -1.06
C ALA A 28 12.38 2.97 0.35
N THR A 29 11.76 3.71 1.27
CA THR A 29 11.47 3.20 2.63
C THR A 29 10.58 1.95 2.57
N VAL A 30 9.51 1.99 1.76
CA VAL A 30 8.64 0.82 1.54
C VAL A 30 9.44 -0.37 1.00
N ARG A 31 10.32 -0.18 0.01
CA ARG A 31 11.17 -1.26 -0.52
C ARG A 31 12.15 -1.82 0.52
N VAL A 32 12.76 -0.96 1.34
CA VAL A 32 13.64 -1.41 2.44
C VAL A 32 12.86 -2.27 3.43
N ILE A 33 11.64 -1.85 3.80
CA ILE A 33 10.75 -2.63 4.68
C ILE A 33 10.43 -3.99 4.05
N GLY A 34 10.02 -4.03 2.79
CA GLY A 34 9.64 -5.28 2.13
C GLY A 34 10.77 -6.29 1.94
N ARG A 35 12.03 -5.84 1.90
CA ARG A 35 13.19 -6.73 1.78
C ARG A 35 13.76 -7.19 3.12
N GLY A 36 13.70 -6.36 4.15
CA GLY A 36 14.40 -6.62 5.41
C GLY A 36 13.58 -6.35 6.67
N GLY A 37 12.29 -6.09 6.53
CA GLY A 37 11.41 -5.72 7.64
C GLY A 37 11.66 -4.29 8.15
N ILE A 38 10.82 -3.85 9.08
CA ILE A 38 10.95 -2.53 9.72
C ILE A 38 12.31 -2.38 10.42
N ALA A 39 12.92 -3.48 10.89
CA ALA A 39 14.23 -3.45 11.54
C ALA A 39 15.34 -2.91 10.62
N ALA A 40 15.26 -3.15 9.32
CA ALA A 40 16.23 -2.73 8.32
C ALA A 40 16.15 -1.23 7.96
N VAL A 41 15.11 -0.52 8.41
CA VAL A 41 14.94 0.90 8.09
C VAL A 41 15.92 1.74 8.90
N ASP A 42 16.79 2.47 8.19
CA ASP A 42 17.59 3.57 8.69
C ASP A 42 17.85 4.57 7.57
N HIS A 43 18.36 5.76 7.91
CA HIS A 43 18.62 6.82 6.93
C HIS A 43 19.61 6.39 5.83
N ARG A 44 20.59 5.53 6.15
CA ARG A 44 21.61 5.07 5.20
C ARG A 44 21.00 4.07 4.21
N ALA A 45 20.24 3.10 4.70
CA ALA A 45 19.56 2.09 3.88
C ALA A 45 18.59 2.75 2.91
N VAL A 46 17.76 3.68 3.42
CA VAL A 46 16.78 4.42 2.59
C VAL A 46 17.47 5.33 1.57
N ALA A 47 18.54 6.03 1.94
CA ALA A 47 19.32 6.85 1.01
C ALA A 47 19.94 6.01 -0.12
N ALA A 48 20.52 4.85 0.23
CA ALA A 48 21.11 3.92 -0.73
C ALA A 48 20.06 3.36 -1.70
N GLU A 49 18.92 2.90 -1.19
CA GLU A 49 17.79 2.40 -2.01
C GLU A 49 17.21 3.48 -2.94
N ALA A 50 17.13 4.72 -2.46
CA ALA A 50 16.62 5.85 -3.24
C ALA A 50 17.66 6.40 -4.25
N GLY A 51 18.92 5.99 -4.18
CA GLY A 51 20.00 6.53 -5.00
C GLY A 51 20.29 8.02 -4.73
N VAL A 52 20.19 8.45 -3.45
CA VAL A 52 20.34 9.85 -3.06
C VAL A 52 21.40 10.02 -1.96
N PRO A 53 22.01 11.23 -1.81
CA PRO A 53 22.89 11.50 -0.69
C PRO A 53 22.18 11.33 0.66
N LEU A 54 22.91 10.85 1.69
CA LEU A 54 22.40 10.64 3.05
C LEU A 54 21.72 11.90 3.64
N GLY A 55 22.28 13.08 3.39
CA GLY A 55 21.70 14.35 3.83
C GLY A 55 20.29 14.61 3.32
N SER A 56 19.87 13.95 2.22
CA SER A 56 18.48 14.05 1.75
C SER A 56 17.49 13.40 2.73
N THR A 57 17.84 12.24 3.28
CA THR A 57 16.92 11.55 4.22
C THR A 57 16.78 12.30 5.54
N THR A 58 17.89 12.82 6.09
CA THR A 58 17.87 13.61 7.34
C THR A 58 17.20 14.97 7.19
N TYR A 59 17.05 15.46 5.96
CA TYR A 59 16.28 16.68 5.67
C TYR A 59 14.77 16.45 5.70
N TYR A 60 14.32 15.27 5.24
CA TYR A 60 12.88 14.96 5.11
C TYR A 60 12.28 14.18 6.27
N PHE A 61 13.11 13.49 7.06
CA PHE A 61 12.67 12.62 8.14
C PHE A 61 13.49 12.84 9.41
N ASP A 62 12.80 13.00 10.53
CA ASP A 62 13.43 13.28 11.82
C ASP A 62 14.01 12.00 12.46
N SER A 63 13.44 10.84 12.15
CA SER A 63 13.82 9.56 12.74
C SER A 63 13.41 8.37 11.89
N LYS A 64 13.87 7.16 12.27
CA LYS A 64 13.37 5.89 11.75
C LYS A 64 11.86 5.77 11.92
N ASP A 65 11.35 6.12 13.09
CA ASP A 65 9.93 6.02 13.41
C ASP A 65 9.08 6.97 12.55
N ASP A 66 9.58 8.17 12.26
CA ASP A 66 8.97 9.10 11.33
C ASP A 66 8.97 8.54 9.89
N MET A 67 10.08 7.92 9.45
CA MET A 67 10.12 7.25 8.14
C MET A 67 9.07 6.15 8.02
N VAL A 68 8.93 5.29 9.04
CA VAL A 68 7.94 4.19 9.07
C VAL A 68 6.50 4.74 9.07
N ALA A 69 6.21 5.76 9.89
CA ALA A 69 4.89 6.37 9.96
C ALA A 69 4.49 6.97 8.60
N ARG A 70 5.38 7.75 7.99
CA ARG A 70 5.12 8.37 6.68
C ARG A 70 5.11 7.37 5.53
N ALA A 71 5.81 6.23 5.65
CA ALA A 71 5.72 5.15 4.68
C ALA A 71 4.33 4.50 4.72
N LEU A 72 3.75 4.28 5.90
CA LEU A 72 2.38 3.77 6.03
C LEU A 72 1.35 4.77 5.47
N GLU A 73 1.47 6.05 5.81
CA GLU A 73 0.61 7.10 5.23
C GLU A 73 0.68 7.08 3.70
N HIS A 74 1.89 7.02 3.14
CA HIS A 74 2.12 6.99 1.70
C HIS A 74 1.50 5.75 1.03
N VAL A 75 1.64 4.58 1.65
CA VAL A 75 1.01 3.34 1.15
C VAL A 75 -0.51 3.48 1.18
N ALA A 76 -1.08 3.93 2.30
CA ALA A 76 -2.52 4.11 2.45
C ALA A 76 -3.10 5.08 1.40
N GLU A 77 -2.45 6.24 1.21
CA GLU A 77 -2.85 7.22 0.20
C GLU A 77 -2.78 6.65 -1.23
N ARG A 78 -1.66 5.99 -1.55
CA ARG A 78 -1.43 5.43 -2.89
C ARG A 78 -2.42 4.33 -3.23
N GLU A 79 -2.72 3.43 -2.30
CA GLU A 79 -3.67 2.35 -2.54
C GLU A 79 -5.11 2.90 -2.65
N ALA A 80 -5.49 3.86 -1.81
CA ALA A 80 -6.79 4.53 -1.94
C ALA A 80 -6.95 5.26 -3.29
N GLU A 81 -5.92 5.94 -3.77
CA GLU A 81 -5.90 6.57 -5.09
C GLU A 81 -6.02 5.55 -6.22
N ARG A 82 -5.31 4.41 -6.10
CA ARG A 82 -5.34 3.34 -7.09
C ARG A 82 -6.72 2.68 -7.18
N LEU A 83 -7.32 2.33 -6.06
CA LEU A 83 -8.68 1.77 -6.03
C LEU A 83 -9.72 2.75 -6.57
N ARG A 84 -9.57 4.04 -6.27
CA ARG A 84 -10.44 5.07 -6.84
C ARG A 84 -10.26 5.16 -8.35
N ALA A 85 -9.05 5.09 -8.88
CA ALA A 85 -8.78 5.11 -10.31
C ALA A 85 -9.40 3.87 -11.01
N GLU A 86 -9.35 2.68 -10.41
CA GLU A 86 -10.04 1.49 -10.93
C GLU A 86 -11.56 1.71 -10.98
N TRP A 87 -12.14 2.31 -9.94
CA TRP A 87 -13.56 2.65 -9.92
C TRP A 87 -13.93 3.67 -11.00
N GLU A 88 -13.22 4.80 -11.07
CA GLU A 88 -13.49 5.89 -12.02
C GLU A 88 -13.25 5.48 -13.48
N SER A 89 -12.41 4.49 -13.73
CA SER A 89 -12.16 3.95 -15.07
C SER A 89 -13.32 3.12 -15.63
N GLY A 90 -14.33 2.77 -14.80
CA GLY A 90 -15.38 1.80 -15.18
C GLY A 90 -14.87 0.36 -15.23
N ALA A 91 -13.77 0.05 -14.55
CA ALA A 91 -13.18 -1.29 -14.56
C ALA A 91 -14.13 -2.38 -14.04
N LEU A 92 -15.14 -2.00 -13.25
CA LEU A 92 -16.22 -2.87 -12.75
C LEU A 92 -17.49 -2.84 -13.61
N ASP A 93 -17.57 -2.03 -14.68
CA ASP A 93 -18.72 -1.91 -15.56
C ASP A 93 -18.78 -3.07 -16.57
N VAL A 94 -18.74 -4.29 -16.05
CA VAL A 94 -18.87 -5.54 -16.80
C VAL A 94 -20.15 -6.26 -16.39
N GLY A 95 -20.60 -7.23 -17.19
CA GLY A 95 -21.77 -8.05 -16.81
C GLY A 95 -21.54 -8.81 -15.50
N PRO A 96 -22.62 -9.06 -14.70
CA PRO A 96 -22.48 -9.70 -13.40
C PRO A 96 -21.83 -11.10 -13.48
N GLU A 97 -21.93 -11.76 -14.61
CA GLU A 97 -21.26 -13.05 -14.85
C GLU A 97 -19.74 -12.96 -14.99
N LEU A 98 -19.20 -11.79 -15.39
CA LEU A 98 -17.76 -11.55 -15.54
C LEU A 98 -17.15 -10.78 -14.37
N LEU A 99 -18.00 -10.17 -13.54
CA LEU A 99 -17.55 -9.30 -12.46
C LEU A 99 -16.72 -10.03 -11.39
N PRO A 100 -16.99 -11.27 -10.97
CA PRO A 100 -16.15 -11.99 -10.02
C PRO A 100 -14.72 -12.19 -10.53
N GLU A 101 -14.55 -12.58 -11.79
CA GLU A 101 -13.24 -12.75 -12.42
C GLU A 101 -12.51 -11.41 -12.56
N ARG A 102 -13.22 -10.37 -13.00
CA ARG A 102 -12.65 -9.03 -13.14
C ARG A 102 -12.22 -8.45 -11.80
N LEU A 103 -13.02 -8.62 -10.76
CA LEU A 103 -12.68 -8.19 -9.40
C LEU A 103 -11.46 -8.93 -8.87
N ALA A 104 -11.37 -10.25 -9.08
CA ALA A 104 -10.20 -11.03 -8.71
C ALA A 104 -8.94 -10.56 -9.44
N ASP A 105 -9.02 -10.25 -10.72
CA ASP A 105 -7.90 -9.72 -11.50
C ASP A 105 -7.42 -8.37 -10.96
N ILE A 106 -8.33 -7.44 -10.67
CA ILE A 106 -8.00 -6.14 -10.06
C ILE A 106 -7.33 -6.34 -8.71
N VAL A 107 -7.92 -7.16 -7.83
CA VAL A 107 -7.37 -7.43 -6.50
C VAL A 107 -5.96 -7.99 -6.57
N ILE A 108 -5.73 -8.98 -7.44
CA ILE A 108 -4.42 -9.61 -7.59
C ILE A 108 -3.41 -8.64 -8.19
N GLU A 109 -3.78 -7.88 -9.21
CA GLU A 109 -2.90 -6.88 -9.82
C GLU A 109 -2.53 -5.77 -8.82
N VAL A 110 -3.53 -5.28 -8.08
CA VAL A 110 -3.34 -4.22 -7.08
C VAL A 110 -2.52 -4.72 -5.90
N TRP A 111 -2.78 -5.91 -5.39
CA TRP A 111 -2.21 -6.38 -4.11
C TRP A 111 -1.01 -7.32 -4.27
N ALA A 112 -0.98 -8.16 -5.29
CA ALA A 112 0.07 -9.18 -5.47
C ALA A 112 1.12 -8.83 -6.53
N GLY A 113 1.01 -7.69 -7.22
CA GLY A 113 1.85 -7.34 -8.38
C GLY A 113 3.35 -7.22 -8.07
N ASP A 114 3.72 -6.84 -6.85
CA ASP A 114 5.12 -6.79 -6.38
C ASP A 114 5.22 -7.40 -4.97
N ARG A 115 5.84 -8.59 -4.88
CA ARG A 115 6.03 -9.30 -3.61
C ARG A 115 6.73 -8.46 -2.54
N VAL A 116 7.69 -7.63 -2.93
CA VAL A 116 8.42 -6.76 -1.97
C VAL A 116 7.48 -5.71 -1.39
N ILE A 117 6.64 -5.12 -2.23
CA ILE A 117 5.66 -4.12 -1.80
C ILE A 117 4.59 -4.78 -0.91
N LEU A 118 4.08 -5.96 -1.30
CA LEU A 118 3.09 -6.70 -0.51
C LEU A 118 3.62 -7.07 0.88
N LEU A 119 4.88 -7.53 0.98
CA LEU A 119 5.51 -7.78 2.28
C LEU A 119 5.63 -6.51 3.13
N ALA A 120 6.01 -5.38 2.52
CA ALA A 120 6.08 -4.10 3.22
C ALA A 120 4.69 -3.68 3.75
N GLN A 121 3.65 -3.90 2.98
CA GLN A 121 2.28 -3.60 3.37
C GLN A 121 1.86 -4.38 4.62
N TYR A 122 2.10 -5.70 4.65
CA TYR A 122 1.81 -6.51 5.84
C TYR A 122 2.66 -6.12 7.04
N GLU A 123 3.95 -5.84 6.87
CA GLU A 123 4.82 -5.37 7.95
C GLU A 123 4.30 -4.05 8.56
N LEU A 124 3.92 -3.09 7.71
CA LEU A 124 3.39 -1.79 8.14
C LEU A 124 2.01 -1.93 8.81
N TYR A 125 1.14 -2.78 8.26
CA TYR A 125 -0.17 -3.05 8.84
C TYR A 125 -0.06 -3.69 10.22
N LEU A 126 0.81 -4.70 10.39
CA LEU A 126 1.06 -5.32 11.68
C LEU A 126 1.72 -4.36 12.69
N GLU A 127 2.55 -3.44 12.23
CA GLU A 127 3.16 -2.43 13.09
C GLU A 127 2.11 -1.45 13.63
N SER A 128 1.06 -1.14 12.87
CA SER A 128 -0.03 -0.29 13.33
C SER A 128 -0.78 -0.88 14.55
N ALA A 129 -0.79 -2.20 14.69
CA ALA A 129 -1.36 -2.87 15.86
C ALA A 129 -0.54 -2.62 17.15
N ARG A 130 0.77 -2.38 17.00
CA ARG A 130 1.69 -2.12 18.12
C ARG A 130 1.82 -0.62 18.42
N ARG A 131 1.58 0.23 17.42
CA ARG A 131 1.79 1.68 17.47
C ARG A 131 0.48 2.42 17.25
N PRO A 132 -0.12 3.00 18.33
CA PRO A 132 -1.41 3.71 18.23
C PRO A 132 -1.38 4.93 17.30
N ASP A 133 -0.22 5.59 17.15
CA ASP A 133 -0.02 6.73 16.24
C ASP A 133 -0.18 6.37 14.76
N LEU A 134 -0.01 5.09 14.39
CA LEU A 134 -0.15 4.58 13.02
C LEU A 134 -1.58 4.14 12.67
N ARG A 135 -2.44 3.92 13.66
CA ARG A 135 -3.82 3.41 13.45
C ARG A 135 -4.65 4.23 12.47
N PRO A 136 -4.66 5.58 12.52
CA PRO A 136 -5.46 6.37 11.59
C PRO A 136 -5.08 6.16 10.12
N ALA A 137 -3.81 5.91 9.81
CA ALA A 137 -3.39 5.60 8.44
C ALA A 137 -3.82 4.19 8.02
N ALA A 138 -3.67 3.20 8.90
CA ALA A 138 -4.10 1.83 8.68
C ALA A 138 -5.63 1.74 8.51
N GLU A 139 -6.41 2.49 9.31
CA GLU A 139 -7.88 2.55 9.21
C GLU A 139 -8.34 3.17 7.88
N ARG A 140 -7.68 4.23 7.40
CA ARG A 140 -7.99 4.82 6.08
C ARG A 140 -7.70 3.85 4.95
N TRP A 141 -6.60 3.14 5.05
CA TRP A 141 -6.23 2.11 4.08
C TRP A 141 -7.25 0.99 4.02
N ASP A 142 -7.56 0.38 5.16
CA ASP A 142 -8.54 -0.69 5.31
C ASP A 142 -9.96 -0.24 4.86
N GLN A 143 -10.36 1.02 5.14
CA GLN A 143 -11.61 1.56 4.67
C GLN A 143 -11.68 1.69 3.15
N ALA A 144 -10.59 2.12 2.49
CA ALA A 144 -10.57 2.24 1.03
C ALA A 144 -10.80 0.88 0.34
N TYR A 145 -10.20 -0.20 0.86
CA TYR A 145 -10.44 -1.55 0.35
C TYR A 145 -11.88 -2.02 0.60
N ARG A 146 -12.41 -1.79 1.80
CA ARG A 146 -13.80 -2.15 2.10
C ARG A 146 -14.78 -1.42 1.20
N ASP A 147 -14.63 -0.13 1.00
CA ASP A 147 -15.51 0.66 0.14
C ASP A 147 -15.50 0.13 -1.30
N PHE A 148 -14.33 -0.20 -1.83
CA PHE A 148 -14.18 -0.77 -3.17
C PHE A 148 -14.86 -2.14 -3.29
N LEU A 149 -14.63 -3.04 -2.35
CA LEU A 149 -15.24 -4.37 -2.34
C LEU A 149 -16.75 -4.33 -2.08
N GLU A 150 -17.21 -3.41 -1.22
CA GLU A 150 -18.63 -3.17 -0.96
C GLU A 150 -19.36 -2.77 -2.25
N HIS A 151 -18.79 -1.80 -2.99
CA HIS A 151 -19.35 -1.39 -4.27
C HIS A 151 -19.40 -2.55 -5.29
N ALA A 152 -18.35 -3.35 -5.40
CA ALA A 152 -18.34 -4.51 -6.29
C ALA A 152 -19.42 -5.55 -5.91
N LEU A 153 -19.63 -5.77 -4.60
CA LEU A 153 -20.67 -6.67 -4.10
C LEU A 153 -22.08 -6.11 -4.30
N GLU A 154 -22.27 -4.77 -4.24
CA GLU A 154 -23.52 -4.12 -4.62
C GLU A 154 -23.87 -4.36 -6.09
N LEU A 155 -22.89 -4.22 -6.99
CA LEU A 155 -23.07 -4.52 -8.42
C LEU A 155 -23.42 -5.98 -8.68
N LEU A 156 -22.95 -6.91 -7.84
CA LEU A 156 -23.32 -8.33 -7.89
C LEU A 156 -24.69 -8.64 -7.25
N GLY A 157 -25.33 -7.64 -6.62
CA GLY A 157 -26.60 -7.83 -5.92
C GLY A 157 -26.49 -8.62 -4.62
N ALA A 158 -25.30 -8.65 -4.02
CA ALA A 158 -25.06 -9.38 -2.78
C ALA A 158 -25.90 -8.83 -1.62
N PRO A 159 -26.53 -9.68 -0.79
CA PRO A 159 -27.22 -9.21 0.41
C PRO A 159 -26.22 -8.76 1.46
N ASP A 160 -26.50 -7.68 2.19
CA ASP A 160 -25.64 -7.09 3.23
C ASP A 160 -24.18 -6.84 2.71
N PRO A 161 -24.00 -6.03 1.66
CA PRO A 161 -22.70 -5.87 1.01
C PRO A 161 -21.62 -5.33 1.97
N THR A 162 -21.98 -4.47 2.90
CA THR A 162 -21.05 -3.92 3.92
C THR A 162 -20.43 -5.03 4.78
N ARG A 163 -21.25 -5.94 5.30
CA ARG A 163 -20.76 -7.07 6.09
C ARG A 163 -19.93 -8.03 5.26
N ARG A 164 -20.38 -8.30 4.04
CA ARG A 164 -19.71 -9.23 3.11
C ARG A 164 -18.39 -8.67 2.60
N ALA A 165 -18.29 -7.36 2.38
CA ALA A 165 -17.03 -6.71 2.05
C ALA A 165 -15.97 -6.92 3.14
N ARG A 166 -16.34 -6.86 4.41
CA ARG A 166 -15.43 -7.17 5.53
C ARG A 166 -14.96 -8.63 5.52
N LEU A 167 -15.84 -9.56 5.23
CA LEU A 167 -15.50 -10.99 5.14
C LEU A 167 -14.63 -11.26 3.91
N LEU A 168 -14.96 -10.62 2.78
CA LEU A 168 -14.18 -10.74 1.54
C LEU A 168 -12.77 -10.17 1.73
N CYS A 169 -12.63 -8.99 2.32
CA CYS A 169 -11.34 -8.38 2.63
C CYS A 169 -10.48 -9.34 3.48
N ALA A 170 -11.02 -9.84 4.59
CA ALA A 170 -10.30 -10.76 5.45
C ALA A 170 -9.93 -12.10 4.76
N GLY A 171 -10.80 -12.60 3.88
CA GLY A 171 -10.52 -13.80 3.08
C GLY A 171 -9.44 -13.60 2.05
N LEU A 172 -9.48 -12.48 1.33
CA LEU A 172 -8.45 -12.10 0.34
C LEU A 172 -7.10 -11.86 1.00
N ASP A 173 -7.07 -11.17 2.16
CA ASP A 173 -5.85 -11.00 2.95
C ASP A 173 -5.24 -12.36 3.34
N GLY A 174 -6.08 -13.32 3.76
CA GLY A 174 -5.64 -14.66 4.10
C GLY A 174 -5.03 -15.40 2.90
N LEU A 175 -5.68 -15.35 1.74
CA LEU A 175 -5.19 -15.96 0.50
C LEU A 175 -3.87 -15.34 0.03
N LEU A 176 -3.74 -14.01 0.09
CA LEU A 176 -2.54 -13.29 -0.29
C LEU A 176 -1.36 -13.60 0.65
N LEU A 177 -1.63 -13.62 1.96
CA LEU A 177 -0.62 -13.95 2.96
C LEU A 177 -0.10 -15.38 2.78
N ASP A 178 -1.00 -16.34 2.54
CA ASP A 178 -0.63 -17.73 2.25
C ASP A 178 0.19 -17.83 0.96
N HIS A 179 -0.26 -17.18 -0.11
CA HIS A 179 0.45 -17.12 -1.39
C HIS A 179 1.88 -16.59 -1.25
N VAL A 180 2.07 -15.51 -0.48
CA VAL A 180 3.40 -14.93 -0.24
C VAL A 180 4.26 -15.85 0.62
N ALA A 181 3.69 -16.48 1.64
CA ALA A 181 4.41 -17.35 2.57
C ALA A 181 4.85 -18.67 1.93
N THR A 182 4.01 -19.26 1.07
CA THR A 182 4.23 -20.56 0.45
C THR A 182 4.86 -20.49 -0.94
N ALA A 183 5.01 -19.29 -1.51
CA ALA A 183 5.37 -19.09 -2.92
C ALA A 183 4.39 -19.84 -3.87
N GLY A 184 3.10 -19.76 -3.57
CA GLY A 184 2.02 -20.41 -4.32
C GLY A 184 1.94 -19.99 -5.78
N ALA A 185 1.25 -20.77 -6.60
CA ALA A 185 1.06 -20.46 -8.02
C ALA A 185 0.07 -19.28 -8.18
N PRO A 186 0.36 -18.26 -8.99
CA PRO A 186 -0.56 -17.13 -9.21
C PRO A 186 -1.94 -17.57 -9.76
N ALA A 187 -2.00 -18.61 -10.57
CA ALA A 187 -3.24 -19.13 -11.10
C ALA A 187 -4.14 -19.75 -10.02
N GLU A 188 -3.56 -20.37 -9.01
CA GLU A 188 -4.28 -20.91 -7.86
C GLU A 188 -4.86 -19.79 -7.00
N LEU A 189 -4.05 -18.75 -6.69
CA LEU A 189 -4.52 -17.55 -5.99
C LEU A 189 -5.73 -16.93 -6.70
N ARG A 190 -5.66 -16.77 -8.03
CA ARG A 190 -6.75 -16.23 -8.83
C ARG A 190 -8.02 -17.08 -8.71
N SER A 191 -7.88 -18.40 -8.85
CA SER A 191 -9.03 -19.33 -8.77
C SER A 191 -9.71 -19.27 -7.40
N LEU A 192 -8.93 -19.24 -6.32
CA LEU A 192 -9.45 -19.14 -4.96
C LEU A 192 -10.11 -17.78 -4.69
N ALA A 193 -9.55 -16.69 -5.23
CA ALA A 193 -10.13 -15.37 -5.12
C ALA A 193 -11.49 -15.28 -5.84
N VAL A 194 -11.59 -15.81 -7.06
CA VAL A 194 -12.88 -15.88 -7.79
C VAL A 194 -13.90 -16.68 -6.99
N GLU A 195 -13.55 -17.88 -6.53
CA GLU A 195 -14.45 -18.73 -5.74
C GLU A 195 -14.93 -18.01 -4.46
N LEU A 196 -14.04 -17.31 -3.77
CA LEU A 196 -14.39 -16.56 -2.56
C LEU A 196 -15.37 -15.42 -2.87
N ILE A 197 -15.14 -14.68 -3.96
CA ILE A 197 -16.02 -13.59 -4.40
C ILE A 197 -17.41 -14.14 -4.75
N GLU A 198 -17.49 -15.18 -5.56
CA GLU A 198 -18.74 -15.83 -5.95
C GLU A 198 -19.54 -16.31 -4.73
N ARG A 199 -18.90 -16.98 -3.78
CA ARG A 199 -19.55 -17.47 -2.56
C ARG A 199 -20.10 -16.34 -1.69
N LEU A 200 -19.45 -15.19 -1.68
CA LEU A 200 -19.89 -14.01 -0.93
C LEU A 200 -20.85 -13.13 -1.74
N ALA A 201 -20.93 -13.26 -3.05
CA ALA A 201 -21.92 -12.57 -3.88
C ALA A 201 -23.30 -13.27 -3.82
N VAL A 202 -23.33 -14.58 -3.71
CA VAL A 202 -24.58 -15.36 -3.66
C VAL A 202 -25.03 -15.50 -2.21
N SER A 203 -26.31 -15.30 -1.96
CA SER A 203 -27.03 -15.25 -0.68
C SER A 203 -26.77 -16.26 0.37
#